data_91fe326651b91e1500096c8240ad960b
#
_entry.id   91fe326651b91e1500096c8240ad960b
#
_cell.length_a   1.000
_cell.length_b   1.000
_cell.length_c   1.000
_cell.angle_alpha   90.00
_cell.angle_beta   90.00
_cell.angle_gamma   90.00
#
_symmetry.space_group_name_H-M   'P 1'
#
loop_
_entity.id
_entity.type
_entity.pdbx_description
1 polymer ?
#
loop_
_entity_poly.entity_id
_entity_poly.type
_entity_poly.pdbx_seq_one_letter_code
_entity_poly.pdbx_strand_id
1 'polypeptide(L)'
;RKDQWGESFSHCVNGVDIFAMGADYIPEDNLLPRVNPERTRRLLEDAKAANMNCIRVWGGGYYPDDFFYDICDELGLLVWQDFMFACAVYNLTDAFEENITAEFVDNVRRLRHHASLALWCGNNEMEQFVAQGEWVTSMRQKADYIKMYEYIIPKVLKAEDPQAFYWPASP
;
A
#
# COMPACT_ATOMS: atom_id res chain seq x y z
N ARG A 1 18.64 -8.96 2.07
CA ARG A 1 20.07 -9.36 1.88
C ARG A 1 20.33 -9.49 0.39
N LYS A 2 21.55 -9.12 -0.05
CA LYS A 2 21.95 -9.19 -1.45
C LYS A 2 23.07 -10.20 -1.62
N ASP A 3 22.98 -11.07 -2.61
CA ASP A 3 24.02 -12.04 -2.96
C ASP A 3 24.22 -12.11 -4.50
N GLN A 4 24.97 -13.11 -4.97
CA GLN A 4 25.23 -13.27 -6.40
C GLN A 4 24.00 -13.69 -7.23
N TRP A 5 22.92 -14.12 -6.58
CA TRP A 5 21.69 -14.61 -7.21
C TRP A 5 20.59 -13.58 -7.21
N GLY A 6 20.67 -12.55 -6.35
CA GLY A 6 19.68 -11.50 -6.24
C GLY A 6 19.62 -10.81 -4.89
N GLU A 7 18.50 -10.21 -4.62
CA GLU A 7 18.23 -9.49 -3.38
C GLU A 7 16.95 -10.06 -2.72
N SER A 8 17.05 -10.32 -1.40
CA SER A 8 15.89 -10.82 -0.65
C SER A 8 14.82 -9.72 -0.51
N PHE A 9 13.56 -10.13 -0.64
CA PHE A 9 12.40 -9.31 -0.32
C PHE A 9 11.61 -10.04 0.77
N SER A 10 11.76 -9.61 2.01
CA SER A 10 11.13 -10.23 3.18
C SER A 10 10.90 -9.21 4.27
N HIS A 11 9.86 -9.42 5.08
CA HIS A 11 9.67 -8.64 6.29
C HIS A 11 10.67 -9.08 7.37
N CYS A 12 11.23 -8.11 8.08
CA CYS A 12 12.09 -8.35 9.23
C CYS A 12 11.51 -7.63 10.44
N VAL A 13 11.04 -8.37 11.43
CA VAL A 13 10.44 -7.83 12.64
C VAL A 13 11.38 -8.13 13.82
N ASN A 14 11.89 -7.08 14.48
CA ASN A 14 12.81 -7.20 15.61
C ASN A 14 14.05 -8.08 15.30
N GLY A 15 14.54 -8.01 14.07
CA GLY A 15 15.73 -8.79 13.63
C GLY A 15 15.42 -10.22 13.18
N VAL A 16 14.15 -10.62 13.16
CA VAL A 16 13.70 -11.94 12.70
C VAL A 16 13.06 -11.80 11.33
N ASP A 17 13.60 -12.48 10.33
CA ASP A 17 13.00 -12.56 8.99
C ASP A 17 11.74 -13.43 9.08
N ILE A 18 10.62 -12.96 8.59
CA ILE A 18 9.35 -13.66 8.58
C ILE A 18 8.82 -13.83 7.16
N PHE A 19 8.14 -14.95 6.94
CA PHE A 19 7.40 -15.18 5.72
C PHE A 19 6.00 -14.55 5.85
N ALA A 20 5.64 -13.66 4.91
CA ALA A 20 4.33 -13.03 4.88
C ALA A 20 3.28 -14.03 4.40
N MET A 21 2.43 -14.49 5.31
CA MET A 21 1.26 -15.32 5.05
C MET A 21 0.03 -14.44 5.19
N GLY A 22 -0.68 -14.19 4.10
CA GLY A 22 -1.80 -13.27 4.19
C GLY A 22 -2.69 -13.24 2.97
N ALA A 23 -3.49 -12.18 2.90
CA ALA A 23 -4.42 -11.95 1.82
C ALA A 23 -4.56 -10.45 1.54
N ASP A 24 -5.13 -10.14 0.36
CA ASP A 24 -5.57 -8.79 0.06
C ASP A 24 -6.83 -8.43 0.87
N TYR A 25 -6.82 -7.23 1.41
CA TYR A 25 -8.00 -6.59 1.97
C TYR A 25 -8.56 -5.63 0.93
N ILE A 26 -9.75 -5.97 0.44
CA ILE A 26 -10.58 -5.13 -0.43
C ILE A 26 -11.73 -4.55 0.39
N PRO A 27 -12.51 -3.58 -0.13
CA PRO A 27 -13.66 -3.05 0.60
C PRO A 27 -14.60 -4.17 1.09
N GLU A 28 -14.89 -4.19 2.39
CA GLU A 28 -15.69 -5.23 3.04
C GLU A 28 -17.15 -5.24 2.59
N ASP A 29 -17.63 -4.10 2.11
CA ASP A 29 -18.99 -3.91 1.64
C ASP A 29 -19.02 -2.87 0.52
N ASN A 30 -19.85 -3.07 -0.49
CA ASN A 30 -20.09 -2.07 -1.54
C ASN A 30 -20.75 -0.79 -0.99
N LEU A 31 -21.40 -0.90 0.15
CA LEU A 31 -21.98 0.24 0.87
C LEU A 31 -21.09 0.55 2.10
N LEU A 32 -20.14 1.42 1.92
CA LEU A 32 -19.14 1.77 2.95
C LEU A 32 -19.71 2.08 4.34
N PRO A 33 -20.89 2.75 4.49
CA PRO A 33 -21.47 2.97 5.81
C PRO A 33 -21.88 1.71 6.59
N ARG A 34 -21.84 0.53 5.97
CA ARG A 34 -22.04 -0.75 6.67
C ARG A 34 -20.78 -1.32 7.30
N VAL A 35 -19.62 -0.79 6.92
CA VAL A 35 -18.35 -1.17 7.55
C VAL A 35 -18.31 -0.55 8.93
N ASN A 36 -17.97 -1.36 9.94
CA ASN A 36 -17.93 -0.94 11.33
C ASN A 36 -16.88 -1.75 12.10
N PRO A 37 -16.43 -1.27 13.27
CA PRO A 37 -15.37 -1.93 14.03
C PRO A 37 -15.61 -3.39 14.34
N GLU A 38 -16.85 -3.80 14.66
CA GLU A 38 -17.18 -5.18 15.02
C GLU A 38 -17.06 -6.13 13.83
N ARG A 39 -17.46 -5.68 12.66
CA ARG A 39 -17.34 -6.45 11.41
C ARG A 39 -15.89 -6.62 11.02
N THR A 40 -15.15 -5.52 10.97
CA THR A 40 -13.70 -5.52 10.64
C THR A 40 -12.92 -6.38 11.63
N ARG A 41 -13.21 -6.27 12.92
CA ARG A 41 -12.55 -7.10 13.95
C ARG A 41 -12.76 -8.60 13.68
N ARG A 42 -13.97 -9.03 13.44
CA ARG A 42 -14.25 -10.44 13.12
C ARG A 42 -13.47 -10.92 11.90
N LEU A 43 -13.43 -10.12 10.84
CA LEU A 43 -12.70 -10.46 9.62
C LEU A 43 -11.19 -10.63 9.89
N LEU A 44 -10.59 -9.72 10.66
CA LEU A 44 -9.17 -9.79 11.01
C LEU A 44 -8.86 -10.90 12.02
N GLU A 45 -9.76 -11.20 12.94
CA GLU A 45 -9.66 -12.35 13.83
C GLU A 45 -9.75 -13.68 13.07
N ASP A 46 -10.61 -13.77 12.06
CA ASP A 46 -10.69 -14.95 11.17
C ASP A 46 -9.39 -15.12 10.37
N ALA A 47 -8.82 -14.03 9.85
CA ALA A 47 -7.51 -14.05 9.19
C ALA A 47 -6.41 -14.56 10.15
N LYS A 48 -6.39 -14.04 11.38
CA LYS A 48 -5.45 -14.50 12.42
C LYS A 48 -5.66 -15.98 12.77
N ALA A 49 -6.90 -16.43 12.90
CA ALA A 49 -7.23 -17.83 13.17
C ALA A 49 -6.80 -18.75 12.02
N ALA A 50 -6.77 -18.25 10.78
CA ALA A 50 -6.22 -18.93 9.62
C ALA A 50 -4.68 -18.88 9.53
N ASN A 51 -3.99 -18.44 10.58
CA ASN A 51 -2.53 -18.24 10.66
C ASN A 51 -1.97 -17.20 9.69
N MET A 52 -2.76 -16.24 9.25
CA MET A 52 -2.25 -15.09 8.52
C MET A 52 -1.50 -14.16 9.48
N ASN A 53 -0.42 -13.54 9.00
CA ASN A 53 0.38 -12.58 9.74
C ASN A 53 0.57 -11.25 8.98
N CYS A 54 0.03 -11.16 7.76
CA CYS A 54 0.12 -9.97 6.92
C CYS A 54 -1.21 -9.76 6.16
N ILE A 55 -1.63 -8.50 6.08
CA ILE A 55 -2.80 -8.08 5.30
C ILE A 55 -2.36 -6.97 4.35
N ARG A 56 -2.66 -7.11 3.07
CA ARG A 56 -2.43 -6.06 2.09
C ARG A 56 -3.70 -5.26 1.87
N VAL A 57 -3.66 -3.97 2.17
CA VAL A 57 -4.72 -3.03 1.78
C VAL A 57 -4.52 -2.69 0.31
N TRP A 58 -5.38 -3.28 -0.54
CA TRP A 58 -5.29 -3.19 -1.99
C TRP A 58 -5.64 -1.80 -2.52
N GLY A 59 -4.84 -1.29 -3.46
CA GLY A 59 -4.96 0.07 -4.01
C GLY A 59 -6.19 0.34 -4.87
N GLY A 60 -7.00 -0.67 -5.18
CA GLY A 60 -8.28 -0.51 -5.88
C GLY A 60 -9.48 -0.27 -4.94
N GLY A 61 -9.22 -0.03 -3.66
CA GLY A 61 -10.23 0.25 -2.65
C GLY A 61 -10.19 1.69 -2.14
N TYR A 62 -10.16 1.83 -0.85
CA TYR A 62 -10.00 3.10 -0.12
C TYR A 62 -9.14 2.86 1.12
N TYR A 63 -8.60 3.91 1.70
CA TYR A 63 -7.88 3.79 2.98
C TYR A 63 -8.88 3.43 4.08
N PRO A 64 -8.71 2.30 4.79
CA PRO A 64 -9.58 1.94 5.91
C PRO A 64 -9.62 3.00 7.01
N ASP A 65 -10.66 2.97 7.82
CA ASP A 65 -10.77 3.77 9.03
C ASP A 65 -9.71 3.37 10.08
N ASP A 66 -9.42 4.25 11.02
CA ASP A 66 -8.36 4.06 12.02
C ASP A 66 -8.53 2.75 12.82
N PHE A 67 -9.77 2.34 13.11
CA PHE A 67 -10.02 1.09 13.84
C PHE A 67 -9.49 -0.17 13.13
N PHE A 68 -9.35 -0.17 11.80
CA PHE A 68 -8.72 -1.28 11.07
C PHE A 68 -7.25 -1.44 11.49
N TYR A 69 -6.52 -0.35 11.52
CA TYR A 69 -5.09 -0.35 11.87
C TYR A 69 -4.89 -0.63 13.36
N ASP A 70 -5.75 -0.06 14.22
CA ASP A 70 -5.75 -0.35 15.66
C ASP A 70 -5.92 -1.86 15.93
N ILE A 71 -6.86 -2.50 15.22
CA ILE A 71 -7.06 -3.95 15.33
C ILE A 71 -5.86 -4.74 14.80
N CYS A 72 -5.25 -4.30 13.69
CA CYS A 72 -4.03 -4.93 13.19
C CYS A 72 -2.88 -4.82 14.19
N ASP A 73 -2.71 -3.66 14.84
CA ASP A 73 -1.73 -3.45 15.91
C ASP A 73 -1.98 -4.43 17.09
N GLU A 74 -3.23 -4.53 17.57
CA GLU A 74 -3.61 -5.45 18.65
C GLU A 74 -3.36 -6.92 18.31
N LEU A 75 -3.73 -7.34 17.09
CA LEU A 75 -3.63 -8.72 16.65
C LEU A 75 -2.23 -9.12 16.19
N GLY A 76 -1.32 -8.15 16.00
CA GLY A 76 0.01 -8.37 15.46
C GLY A 76 -0.02 -8.82 13.99
N LEU A 77 -0.91 -8.23 13.19
CA LEU A 77 -0.98 -8.41 11.75
C LEU A 77 -0.18 -7.30 11.07
N LEU A 78 0.79 -7.65 10.24
CA LEU A 78 1.49 -6.66 9.42
C LEU A 78 0.56 -6.10 8.35
N VAL A 79 0.70 -4.82 8.05
CA VAL A 79 -0.04 -4.15 7.00
C VAL A 79 0.90 -3.76 5.86
N TRP A 80 0.64 -4.29 4.69
CA TRP A 80 1.15 -3.82 3.42
C TRP A 80 0.15 -2.79 2.89
N GLN A 81 0.51 -1.53 2.87
CA GLN A 81 -0.40 -0.46 2.46
C GLN A 81 -0.12 0.02 1.05
N ASP A 82 -1.03 -0.25 0.12
CA ASP A 82 -1.01 0.41 -1.19
C ASP A 82 -1.51 1.86 -1.07
N PHE A 83 -0.92 2.76 -1.85
CA PHE A 83 -1.61 4.00 -2.23
C PHE A 83 -2.77 3.67 -3.18
N MET A 84 -3.82 4.49 -3.18
CA MET A 84 -5.09 4.17 -3.85
C MET A 84 -5.04 4.32 -5.37
N PHE A 85 -4.15 3.54 -6.00
CA PHE A 85 -4.00 3.40 -7.45
C PHE A 85 -3.98 1.94 -7.84
N ALA A 86 -4.83 1.56 -8.81
CA ALA A 86 -4.90 0.19 -9.31
C ALA A 86 -5.40 0.13 -10.75
N CYS A 87 -4.80 -0.74 -11.56
CA CYS A 87 -5.31 -1.23 -12.84
C CYS A 87 -5.88 -0.13 -13.76
N ALA A 88 -5.27 1.04 -13.82
CA ALA A 88 -5.72 2.17 -14.63
C ALA A 88 -4.56 3.04 -15.11
N VAL A 89 -4.80 3.85 -16.12
CA VAL A 89 -3.83 4.88 -16.56
C VAL A 89 -4.28 6.23 -16.02
N TYR A 90 -3.42 6.85 -15.21
CA TYR A 90 -3.67 8.15 -14.61
C TYR A 90 -2.90 9.22 -15.38
N ASN A 91 -3.60 10.26 -15.83
CA ASN A 91 -2.99 11.44 -16.43
C ASN A 91 -2.66 12.47 -15.33
N LEU A 92 -1.39 12.77 -15.16
CA LEU A 92 -0.93 13.70 -14.13
C LEU A 92 -1.06 15.15 -14.62
N THR A 93 -2.25 15.73 -14.41
CA THR A 93 -2.46 17.17 -14.54
C THR A 93 -2.00 17.89 -13.27
N ASP A 94 -1.73 19.20 -13.36
CA ASP A 94 -1.30 19.99 -12.20
C ASP A 94 -2.31 19.90 -11.03
N ALA A 95 -3.61 19.98 -11.33
CA ALA A 95 -4.66 19.86 -10.33
C ALA A 95 -4.73 18.46 -9.71
N PHE A 96 -4.48 17.41 -10.51
CA PHE A 96 -4.45 16.04 -10.00
C PHE A 96 -3.19 15.81 -9.15
N GLU A 97 -2.04 16.30 -9.58
CA GLU A 97 -0.80 16.24 -8.80
C GLU A 97 -0.95 16.91 -7.43
N GLU A 98 -1.53 18.12 -7.39
CA GLU A 98 -1.80 18.84 -6.14
C GLU A 98 -2.73 18.01 -5.22
N ASN A 99 -3.82 17.48 -5.77
CA ASN A 99 -4.81 16.69 -5.01
C ASN A 99 -4.20 15.40 -4.43
N ILE A 100 -3.54 14.58 -5.27
CA ILE A 100 -2.96 13.31 -4.79
C ILE A 100 -1.80 13.54 -3.82
N THR A 101 -1.02 14.61 -4.01
CA THR A 101 0.07 14.94 -3.08
C THR A 101 -0.49 15.28 -1.70
N ALA A 102 -1.59 16.03 -1.63
CA ALA A 102 -2.27 16.32 -0.37
C ALA A 102 -2.84 15.04 0.27
N GLU A 103 -3.45 14.15 -0.51
CA GLU A 103 -3.93 12.84 -0.06
C GLU A 103 -2.80 11.98 0.53
N PHE A 104 -1.65 11.94 -0.14
CA PHE A 104 -0.48 11.19 0.36
C PHE A 104 -0.01 11.73 1.70
N VAL A 105 0.17 13.03 1.81
CA VAL A 105 0.60 13.68 3.05
C VAL A 105 -0.37 13.39 4.20
N ASP A 106 -1.67 13.50 3.94
CA ASP A 106 -2.71 13.28 4.94
C ASP A 106 -2.70 11.84 5.44
N ASN A 107 -2.74 10.86 4.53
CA ASN A 107 -2.77 9.45 4.91
C ASN A 107 -1.45 8.95 5.51
N VAL A 108 -0.30 9.40 5.01
CA VAL A 108 0.99 9.05 5.63
C VAL A 108 1.05 9.56 7.07
N ARG A 109 0.66 10.80 7.31
CA ARG A 109 0.62 11.37 8.68
C ARG A 109 -0.35 10.62 9.59
N ARG A 110 -1.49 10.22 9.06
CA ARG A 110 -2.51 9.47 9.79
C ARG A 110 -2.03 8.08 10.18
N LEU A 111 -1.28 7.38 9.31
CA LEU A 111 -0.99 5.95 9.44
C LEU A 111 0.43 5.62 9.94
N ARG A 112 1.40 6.51 9.75
CA ARG A 112 2.82 6.25 10.04
C ARG A 112 3.16 5.83 11.47
N HIS A 113 2.25 6.03 12.41
CA HIS A 113 2.47 5.71 13.82
C HIS A 113 2.02 4.29 14.21
N HIS A 114 1.32 3.57 13.32
CA HIS A 114 0.87 2.21 13.56
C HIS A 114 2.03 1.21 13.50
N ALA A 115 2.17 0.41 14.54
CA ALA A 115 3.22 -0.61 14.62
C ALA A 115 3.03 -1.73 13.59
N SER A 116 1.81 -1.96 13.15
CA SER A 116 1.45 -2.91 12.10
C SER A 116 1.92 -2.49 10.71
N LEU A 117 2.09 -1.20 10.43
CA LEU A 117 2.45 -0.71 9.11
C LEU A 117 3.86 -1.17 8.70
N ALA A 118 3.95 -2.12 7.79
CA ALA A 118 5.20 -2.75 7.40
C ALA A 118 5.86 -2.11 6.17
N LEU A 119 5.05 -1.65 5.21
CA LEU A 119 5.54 -0.96 4.02
C LEU A 119 4.45 -0.14 3.35
N TRP A 120 4.89 0.82 2.54
CA TRP A 120 4.07 1.55 1.58
C TRP A 120 4.32 1.01 0.17
N CYS A 121 3.26 0.72 -0.58
CA CYS A 121 3.34 0.32 -1.99
C CYS A 121 2.68 1.38 -2.88
N GLY A 122 3.36 1.77 -3.95
CA GLY A 122 2.91 2.88 -4.79
C GLY A 122 1.62 2.60 -5.55
N ASN A 123 1.46 1.38 -6.05
CA ASN A 123 0.28 1.02 -6.84
C ASN A 123 0.11 -0.48 -6.99
N ASN A 124 -1.07 -0.88 -7.48
CA ASN A 124 -1.36 -2.23 -7.94
C ASN A 124 -1.30 -2.31 -9.47
N GLU A 125 -0.39 -3.13 -10.00
CA GLU A 125 -0.25 -3.56 -11.40
C GLU A 125 0.07 -2.47 -12.43
N MET A 126 0.37 -1.25 -12.02
CA MET A 126 0.64 -0.18 -12.98
C MET A 126 1.98 -0.33 -13.67
N GLU A 127 3.00 -0.86 -13.00
CA GLU A 127 4.34 -1.02 -13.57
C GLU A 127 4.35 -2.03 -14.73
N GLN A 128 3.63 -3.13 -14.59
CA GLN A 128 3.55 -4.12 -15.67
C GLN A 128 2.94 -3.52 -16.95
N PHE A 129 1.93 -2.64 -16.83
CA PHE A 129 1.34 -1.99 -18.01
C PHE A 129 2.30 -1.02 -18.69
N VAL A 130 3.15 -0.34 -17.91
CA VAL A 130 4.21 0.52 -18.45
C VAL A 130 5.30 -0.32 -19.13
N ALA A 131 5.74 -1.40 -18.48
CA ALA A 131 6.79 -2.27 -18.99
C ALA A 131 6.35 -3.04 -20.24
N GLN A 132 5.14 -3.58 -20.25
CA GLN A 132 4.58 -4.34 -21.37
C GLN A 132 4.07 -3.43 -22.50
N GLY A 133 3.76 -2.16 -22.21
CA GLY A 133 3.25 -1.21 -23.20
C GLY A 133 1.82 -1.48 -23.64
N GLU A 134 1.04 -2.21 -22.85
CA GLU A 134 -0.33 -2.59 -23.20
C GLU A 134 -1.32 -1.42 -23.03
N TRP A 135 -1.34 -0.79 -21.86
CA TRP A 135 -2.26 0.30 -21.54
C TRP A 135 -1.59 1.67 -21.59
N VAL A 136 -0.32 1.71 -21.26
CA VAL A 136 0.50 2.92 -21.29
C VAL A 136 1.27 2.96 -22.59
N THR A 137 0.74 3.68 -23.58
CA THR A 137 1.26 3.69 -24.95
C THR A 137 2.00 4.97 -25.33
N SER A 138 1.76 6.08 -24.63
CA SER A 138 2.41 7.36 -24.91
C SER A 138 3.59 7.63 -23.97
N MET A 139 4.57 8.39 -24.48
CA MET A 139 5.72 8.83 -23.67
C MET A 139 5.28 9.72 -22.50
N ARG A 140 4.20 10.50 -22.67
CA ARG A 140 3.65 11.31 -21.61
C ARG A 140 3.12 10.45 -20.45
N GLN A 141 2.32 9.43 -20.74
CA GLN A 141 1.79 8.52 -19.74
C GLN A 141 2.91 7.79 -18.99
N LYS A 142 4.00 7.42 -19.68
CA LYS A 142 5.19 6.84 -19.02
C LYS A 142 5.86 7.83 -18.09
N ALA A 143 5.99 9.09 -18.52
CA ALA A 143 6.56 10.16 -17.69
C ALA A 143 5.67 10.46 -16.47
N ASP A 144 4.36 10.48 -16.65
CA ASP A 144 3.39 10.65 -15.57
C ASP A 144 3.51 9.54 -14.53
N TYR A 145 3.60 8.27 -14.98
CA TYR A 145 3.86 7.11 -14.10
C TYR A 145 5.13 7.28 -13.27
N ILE A 146 6.25 7.54 -13.94
CA ILE A 146 7.54 7.72 -13.26
C ILE A 146 7.46 8.87 -12.25
N LYS A 147 6.86 9.99 -12.64
CA LYS A 147 6.72 11.15 -11.75
C LYS A 147 5.89 10.84 -10.52
N MET A 148 4.77 10.12 -10.66
CA MET A 148 3.90 9.74 -9.54
C MET A 148 4.60 8.80 -8.57
N TYR A 149 5.10 7.68 -9.07
CA TYR A 149 5.53 6.55 -8.22
C TYR A 149 7.02 6.56 -7.88
N GLU A 150 7.87 7.17 -8.72
CA GLU A 150 9.31 7.22 -8.49
C GLU A 150 9.80 8.58 -7.97
N TYR A 151 8.94 9.61 -7.97
CA TYR A 151 9.32 10.93 -7.51
C TYR A 151 8.40 11.52 -6.45
N ILE A 152 7.09 11.66 -6.72
CA ILE A 152 6.17 12.34 -5.80
C ILE A 152 6.01 11.55 -4.50
N ILE A 153 5.63 10.26 -4.59
CA ILE A 153 5.46 9.41 -3.39
C ILE A 153 6.75 9.31 -2.57
N PRO A 154 7.92 8.97 -3.16
CA PRO A 154 9.18 8.95 -2.41
C PRO A 154 9.53 10.28 -1.75
N LYS A 155 9.22 11.41 -2.41
CA LYS A 155 9.45 12.75 -1.84
C LYS A 155 8.56 13.00 -0.61
N VAL A 156 7.29 12.62 -0.67
CA VAL A 156 6.36 12.72 0.46
C VAL A 156 6.82 11.82 1.60
N LEU A 157 7.12 10.54 1.32
CA LEU A 157 7.57 9.60 2.36
C LEU A 157 8.88 10.06 3.01
N LYS A 158 9.83 10.56 2.24
CA LYS A 158 11.07 11.13 2.79
C LYS A 158 10.82 12.27 3.77
N ALA A 159 9.79 13.06 3.55
CA ALA A 159 9.44 14.20 4.41
C ALA A 159 8.60 13.77 5.63
N GLU A 160 7.66 12.85 5.44
CA GLU A 160 6.63 12.54 6.44
C GLU A 160 6.90 11.24 7.21
N ASP A 161 7.57 10.25 6.57
CA ASP A 161 7.87 8.94 7.16
C ASP A 161 9.23 8.40 6.64
N PRO A 162 10.34 9.06 7.00
CA PRO A 162 11.66 8.80 6.39
C PRO A 162 12.24 7.42 6.71
N GLN A 163 11.65 6.66 7.61
CA GLN A 163 12.08 5.31 7.99
C GLN A 163 11.24 4.23 7.31
N ALA A 164 10.12 4.58 6.68
CA ALA A 164 9.26 3.64 6.02
C ALA A 164 9.93 3.00 4.80
N PHE A 165 9.69 1.72 4.62
CA PHE A 165 10.06 1.04 3.39
C PHE A 165 9.00 1.34 2.32
N TYR A 166 9.47 1.67 1.12
CA TYR A 166 8.62 1.94 -0.04
C TYR A 166 8.91 0.99 -1.18
N TRP A 167 7.85 0.45 -1.79
CA TRP A 167 7.92 -0.36 -3.00
C TRP A 167 7.02 0.25 -4.09
N PRO A 168 7.54 0.48 -5.33
CA PRO A 168 6.78 1.30 -6.31
C PRO A 168 5.52 0.63 -6.84
N ALA A 169 5.51 -0.70 -7.01
CA ALA A 169 4.37 -1.40 -7.59
C ALA A 169 4.28 -2.86 -7.13
N SER A 170 3.10 -3.46 -7.28
CA SER A 170 2.86 -4.88 -7.03
C SER A 170 1.91 -5.44 -8.11
N PRO A 171 2.46 -6.21 -9.03
CA PRO A 171 3.76 -6.18 -9.67
C PRO A 171 3.99 -4.98 -10.55
#